data_4a1f2847a48728c7680f244141e919d6
#
_entry.id   4a1f2847a48728c7680f244141e919d6
#
_cell.length_a   1.000
_cell.length_b   1.000
_cell.length_c   1.000
_cell.angle_alpha   90.00
_cell.angle_beta   90.00
_cell.angle_gamma   90.00
#
_symmetry.space_group_name_H-M   'P 1'
#
loop_
_entity.id
_entity.type
_entity.pdbx_description
1 polymer ?
#
loop_
_entity_poly.entity_id
_entity_poly.type
_entity_poly.pdbx_seq_one_letter_code
_entity_poly.pdbx_strand_id
1 'polypeptide(L)'
;MEIKIKINEGFKLEAQMNGHTIKSDQAKESGGTGTAPNPFEYFLASTGLCVAHYVNAFCKQRDIDASRITVLENINRDAQGKININFTIQTPSDFPDKYKEAVIKAASGCAVKKAIQEGINFEVNVG
;
A
#
# COMPACT_ATOMS: atom_id res chain seq x y z
N MET A 1 -2.32 -8.14 17.90
CA MET A 1 -3.01 -6.90 17.50
C MET A 1 -4.44 -7.25 17.09
N GLU A 2 -5.42 -6.49 17.55
CA GLU A 2 -6.82 -6.68 17.19
C GLU A 2 -7.28 -5.52 16.32
N ILE A 3 -8.04 -5.82 15.28
CA ILE A 3 -8.72 -4.84 14.44
C ILE A 3 -10.21 -5.12 14.53
N LYS A 4 -10.99 -4.11 14.92
CA LYS A 4 -12.45 -4.23 15.06
C LYS A 4 -13.11 -3.64 13.82
N ILE A 5 -13.90 -4.46 13.12
CA ILE A 5 -14.63 -4.03 11.93
C ILE A 5 -16.10 -3.86 12.28
N LYS A 6 -16.66 -2.71 11.89
CA LYS A 6 -18.09 -2.40 12.00
C LYS A 6 -18.71 -2.34 10.62
N ILE A 7 -19.87 -2.93 10.50
CA ILE A 7 -20.73 -2.84 9.32
C ILE A 7 -21.69 -1.67 9.53
N ASN A 8 -21.65 -0.71 8.66
CA ASN A 8 -22.49 0.48 8.70
C ASN A 8 -23.58 0.44 7.62
N GLU A 9 -24.16 1.58 7.32
CA GLU A 9 -25.21 1.74 6.32
C GLU A 9 -24.72 1.38 4.91
N GLY A 10 -25.54 0.66 4.16
CA GLY A 10 -25.22 0.25 2.80
C GLY A 10 -23.99 -0.68 2.78
N PHE A 11 -22.98 -0.36 1.97
CA PHE A 11 -21.71 -1.07 1.91
C PHE A 11 -20.58 -0.37 2.67
N LYS A 12 -20.93 0.62 3.48
CA LYS A 12 -19.93 1.34 4.29
C LYS A 12 -19.45 0.48 5.45
N LEU A 13 -18.13 0.44 5.59
CA LEU A 13 -17.43 -0.29 6.64
C LEU A 13 -16.49 0.64 7.37
N GLU A 14 -16.15 0.27 8.59
CA GLU A 14 -15.21 1.02 9.41
C GLU A 14 -14.30 0.06 10.15
N ALA A 15 -12.99 0.25 10.04
CA ALA A 15 -11.99 -0.51 10.78
C ALA A 15 -11.34 0.38 11.85
N GLN A 16 -11.31 -0.11 13.08
CA GLN A 16 -10.66 0.57 14.20
C GLN A 16 -9.42 -0.21 14.63
N MET A 17 -8.25 0.44 14.64
CA MET A 17 -6.98 -0.15 15.05
C MET A 17 -6.04 0.92 15.62
N ASN A 18 -5.39 0.63 16.72
CA ASN A 18 -4.34 1.49 17.30
C ASN A 18 -4.72 2.98 17.36
N GLY A 19 -5.96 3.31 17.72
CA GLY A 19 -6.45 4.69 17.80
C GLY A 19 -6.81 5.33 16.46
N HIS A 20 -6.70 4.60 15.36
CA HIS A 20 -7.06 5.07 14.01
C HIS A 20 -8.37 4.46 13.53
N THR A 21 -9.09 5.21 12.71
CA THR A 21 -10.30 4.75 12.03
C THR A 21 -10.08 4.80 10.53
N ILE A 22 -10.28 3.66 9.86
CA ILE A 22 -10.23 3.55 8.40
C ILE A 22 -11.65 3.31 7.91
N LYS A 23 -12.09 4.11 6.95
CA LYS A 23 -13.41 3.99 6.32
C LYS A 23 -13.29 3.33 4.97
N SER A 24 -14.25 2.47 4.63
CA SER A 24 -14.33 1.80 3.34
C SER A 24 -15.75 1.86 2.81
N ASP A 25 -15.88 1.86 1.50
CA ASP A 25 -17.16 1.82 0.78
C ASP A 25 -16.96 1.03 -0.51
N GLN A 26 -17.99 0.91 -1.31
CA GLN A 26 -17.90 0.40 -2.67
C GLN A 26 -18.14 1.54 -3.67
N ALA A 27 -17.63 1.38 -4.87
CA ALA A 27 -17.92 2.29 -5.97
C ALA A 27 -19.43 2.30 -6.27
N LYS A 28 -19.94 3.39 -6.86
CA LYS A 28 -21.35 3.52 -7.23
C LYS A 28 -21.80 2.39 -8.16
N GLU A 29 -20.95 2.01 -9.10
CA GLU A 29 -21.18 0.92 -10.06
C GLU A 29 -21.33 -0.45 -9.36
N SER A 30 -20.79 -0.58 -8.16
CA SER A 30 -20.86 -1.81 -7.34
C SER A 30 -21.91 -1.71 -6.22
N GLY A 31 -22.77 -0.71 -6.26
CA GLY A 31 -23.86 -0.54 -5.30
C GLY A 31 -23.53 0.30 -4.07
N GLY A 32 -22.33 0.83 -3.97
CA GLY A 32 -21.93 1.74 -2.90
C GLY A 32 -22.22 3.21 -3.23
N THR A 33 -21.65 4.12 -2.45
CA THR A 33 -21.77 5.57 -2.66
C THR A 33 -20.46 6.23 -3.10
N GLY A 34 -19.38 5.47 -3.19
CA GLY A 34 -18.07 5.95 -3.64
C GLY A 34 -17.43 6.96 -2.69
N THR A 35 -17.74 6.90 -1.40
CA THR A 35 -17.28 7.89 -0.40
C THR A 35 -15.94 7.53 0.25
N ALA A 36 -15.42 6.33 0.00
CA ALA A 36 -14.14 5.87 0.51
C ALA A 36 -13.59 4.76 -0.39
N PRO A 37 -12.28 4.47 -0.32
CA PRO A 37 -11.71 3.34 -1.04
C PRO A 37 -12.35 2.01 -0.63
N ASN A 38 -12.41 1.07 -1.57
CA ASN A 38 -12.84 -0.28 -1.25
C ASN A 38 -11.69 -1.07 -0.57
N PRO A 39 -11.98 -2.23 0.04
CA PRO A 39 -10.96 -3.00 0.75
C PRO A 39 -9.75 -3.39 -0.12
N PHE A 40 -9.99 -3.74 -1.38
CA PHE A 40 -8.91 -4.14 -2.28
C PHE A 40 -8.00 -2.96 -2.66
N GLU A 41 -8.56 -1.77 -2.84
CA GLU A 41 -7.78 -0.55 -3.05
C GLU A 41 -6.87 -0.24 -1.86
N TYR A 42 -7.34 -0.46 -0.63
CA TYR A 42 -6.50 -0.35 0.56
C TYR A 42 -5.35 -1.36 0.57
N PHE A 43 -5.63 -2.59 0.17
CA PHE A 43 -4.60 -3.62 0.04
C PHE A 43 -3.51 -3.20 -0.96
N LEU A 44 -3.90 -2.71 -2.13
CA LEU A 44 -2.97 -2.24 -3.14
C LEU A 44 -2.17 -1.03 -2.62
N ALA A 45 -2.84 -0.01 -2.09
CA ALA A 45 -2.18 1.17 -1.55
C ALA A 45 -1.17 0.84 -0.44
N SER A 46 -1.44 -0.19 0.37
CA SER A 46 -0.53 -0.60 1.44
C SER A 46 0.84 -1.03 0.91
N THR A 47 0.89 -1.64 -0.27
CA THR A 47 2.15 -2.05 -0.90
C THR A 47 2.99 -0.85 -1.31
N GLY A 48 2.37 0.17 -1.89
CA GLY A 48 3.03 1.43 -2.26
C GLY A 48 3.49 2.24 -1.05
N LEU A 49 2.65 2.33 -0.03
CA LEU A 49 3.01 3.01 1.23
C LEU A 49 4.23 2.35 1.89
N CYS A 50 4.30 1.03 1.86
CA CYS A 50 5.42 0.30 2.42
C CYS A 50 6.71 0.56 1.63
N VAL A 51 6.65 0.53 0.31
CA VAL A 51 7.79 0.89 -0.56
C VAL A 51 8.26 2.31 -0.27
N ALA A 52 7.33 3.27 -0.22
CA ALA A 52 7.65 4.67 0.06
C ALA A 52 8.28 4.86 1.46
N HIS A 53 7.84 4.08 2.45
CA HIS A 53 8.45 4.09 3.77
C HIS A 53 9.95 3.75 3.70
N TYR A 54 10.33 2.69 2.99
CA TYR A 54 11.73 2.29 2.87
C TYR A 54 12.57 3.28 2.07
N VAL A 55 11.99 3.89 1.02
CA VAL A 55 12.62 4.99 0.29
C VAL A 55 12.90 6.17 1.23
N ASN A 56 11.91 6.57 2.01
CA ASN A 56 12.06 7.67 2.97
C ASN A 56 13.11 7.36 4.05
N ALA A 57 13.09 6.16 4.61
CA ALA A 57 14.09 5.74 5.60
C ALA A 57 15.51 5.76 5.03
N PHE A 58 15.69 5.30 3.78
CA PHE A 58 16.96 5.38 3.06
C PHE A 58 17.45 6.82 2.95
N CYS A 59 16.57 7.73 2.55
CA CYS A 59 16.88 9.14 2.39
C CYS A 59 17.24 9.81 3.72
N LYS A 60 16.46 9.53 4.78
CA LYS A 60 16.73 10.09 6.12
C LYS A 60 18.10 9.72 6.66
N GLN A 61 18.55 8.48 6.45
CA GLN A 61 19.87 8.03 6.88
C GLN A 61 21.03 8.75 6.17
N ARG A 62 20.75 9.42 5.05
CA ARG A 62 21.74 10.08 4.19
C ARG A 62 21.52 11.59 4.07
N ASP A 63 20.65 12.15 4.91
CA ASP A 63 20.29 13.57 4.88
C ASP A 63 19.81 14.04 3.49
N ILE A 64 19.10 13.15 2.78
CA ILE A 64 18.46 13.47 1.50
C ILE A 64 17.02 13.90 1.76
N ASP A 65 16.62 15.02 1.19
CA ASP A 65 15.24 15.49 1.24
C ASP A 65 14.34 14.60 0.35
N ALA A 66 13.50 13.79 0.99
CA ALA A 66 12.57 12.89 0.30
C ALA A 66 11.26 13.57 -0.11
N SER A 67 11.02 14.83 0.27
CA SER A 67 9.76 15.53 -0.06
C SER A 67 9.53 15.72 -1.56
N ARG A 68 10.59 15.66 -2.36
CA ARG A 68 10.53 15.76 -3.82
C ARG A 68 10.56 14.39 -4.53
N ILE A 69 10.45 13.31 -3.78
CA ILE A 69 10.40 11.95 -4.33
C ILE A 69 8.95 11.48 -4.35
N THR A 70 8.55 10.89 -5.45
CA THR A 70 7.23 10.25 -5.59
C THR A 70 7.43 8.78 -5.94
N VAL A 71 6.67 7.92 -5.31
CA VAL A 71 6.60 6.51 -5.71
C VAL A 71 5.31 6.31 -6.50
N LEU A 72 5.44 5.94 -7.75
CA LEU A 72 4.30 5.57 -8.60
C LEU A 72 4.11 4.06 -8.52
N GLU A 73 2.89 3.65 -8.30
CA GLU A 73 2.47 2.26 -8.29
C GLU A 73 1.56 2.00 -9.48
N ASN A 74 2.00 1.16 -10.40
CA ASN A 74 1.24 0.77 -11.57
C ASN A 74 0.79 -0.69 -11.44
N ILE A 75 -0.51 -0.89 -11.55
CA ILE A 75 -1.14 -2.19 -11.33
C ILE A 75 -1.82 -2.62 -12.62
N ASN A 76 -1.51 -3.83 -13.06
CA ASN A 76 -2.17 -4.44 -14.21
C ASN A 76 -2.41 -5.93 -13.96
N ARG A 77 -3.26 -6.52 -14.77
CA ARG A 77 -3.46 -7.96 -14.80
C ARG A 77 -2.95 -8.52 -16.13
N ASP A 78 -2.26 -9.65 -16.07
CA ASP A 78 -1.84 -10.36 -17.27
C ASP A 78 -3.01 -11.16 -17.90
N ALA A 79 -2.74 -11.86 -18.99
CA ALA A 79 -3.74 -12.66 -19.71
C ALA A 79 -4.35 -13.77 -18.85
N GLN A 80 -3.66 -14.25 -17.81
CA GLN A 80 -4.13 -15.26 -16.87
C GLN A 80 -4.84 -14.64 -15.65
N GLY A 81 -4.97 -13.31 -15.60
CA GLY A 81 -5.60 -12.60 -14.50
C GLY A 81 -4.70 -12.35 -13.29
N LYS A 82 -3.41 -12.71 -13.38
CA LYS A 82 -2.44 -12.45 -12.30
C LYS A 82 -2.15 -10.95 -12.18
N ILE A 83 -2.14 -10.46 -10.97
CA ILE A 83 -1.82 -9.07 -10.67
C ILE A 83 -0.32 -8.85 -10.74
N ASN A 84 0.08 -7.84 -11.51
CA ASN A 84 1.45 -7.34 -11.56
C ASN A 84 1.47 -5.92 -11.00
N ILE A 85 2.35 -5.68 -10.04
CA ILE A 85 2.54 -4.37 -9.41
C ILE A 85 3.95 -3.92 -9.69
N ASN A 86 4.09 -2.76 -10.34
CA ASN A 86 5.37 -2.16 -10.66
C ASN A 86 5.48 -0.82 -9.96
N PHE A 87 6.60 -0.60 -9.29
CA PHE A 87 6.90 0.67 -8.64
C PHE A 87 7.96 1.44 -9.40
N THR A 88 7.73 2.73 -9.58
CA THR A 88 8.72 3.66 -10.13
C THR A 88 9.01 4.73 -9.09
N ILE A 89 10.25 4.80 -8.65
CA ILE A 89 10.71 5.85 -7.74
C ILE A 89 11.13 7.05 -8.60
N GLN A 90 10.32 8.08 -8.62
CA GLN A 90 10.62 9.32 -9.33
C GLN A 90 11.47 10.21 -8.43
N THR A 91 12.70 10.41 -8.83
CA THR A 91 13.67 11.24 -8.10
C THR A 91 13.88 12.57 -8.81
N PRO A 92 14.18 13.65 -8.05
CA PRO A 92 14.56 14.92 -8.68
C PRO A 92 15.89 14.80 -9.42
N SER A 93 16.17 15.72 -10.34
CA SER A 93 17.38 15.69 -11.18
C SER A 93 18.68 15.76 -10.39
N ASP A 94 18.66 16.35 -9.19
CA ASP A 94 19.81 16.46 -8.29
C ASP A 94 19.95 15.29 -7.32
N PHE A 95 19.11 14.26 -7.44
CA PHE A 95 19.26 13.04 -6.66
C PHE A 95 20.58 12.36 -7.04
N PRO A 96 21.44 11.98 -6.05
CA PRO A 96 22.75 11.44 -6.36
C PRO A 96 22.68 10.12 -7.14
N ASP A 97 23.29 10.07 -8.31
CA ASP A 97 23.31 8.88 -9.17
C ASP A 97 23.85 7.63 -8.44
N LYS A 98 24.84 7.83 -7.56
CA LYS A 98 25.43 6.75 -6.76
C LYS A 98 24.43 6.03 -5.84
N TYR A 99 23.30 6.65 -5.54
CA TYR A 99 22.28 6.09 -4.66
C TYR A 99 21.08 5.47 -5.39
N LYS A 100 20.99 5.60 -6.70
CA LYS A 100 19.83 5.11 -7.47
C LYS A 100 19.62 3.61 -7.32
N GLU A 101 20.67 2.81 -7.48
CA GLU A 101 20.57 1.36 -7.28
C GLU A 101 20.31 0.99 -5.81
N ALA A 102 20.95 1.68 -4.88
CA ALA A 102 20.82 1.42 -3.46
C ALA A 102 19.41 1.72 -2.94
N VAL A 103 18.75 2.79 -3.41
CA VAL A 103 17.38 3.10 -3.02
C VAL A 103 16.38 2.08 -3.56
N ILE A 104 16.59 1.55 -4.75
CA ILE A 104 15.80 0.44 -5.31
C ILE A 104 15.93 -0.80 -4.43
N LYS A 105 17.15 -1.13 -4.03
CA LYS A 105 17.41 -2.27 -3.14
C LYS A 105 16.75 -2.09 -1.78
N ALA A 106 16.81 -0.89 -1.20
CA ALA A 106 16.12 -0.56 0.05
C ALA A 106 14.59 -0.72 -0.09
N ALA A 107 14.01 -0.20 -1.16
CA ALA A 107 12.59 -0.33 -1.46
C ALA A 107 12.13 -1.79 -1.60
N SER A 108 13.00 -2.67 -2.07
CA SER A 108 12.73 -4.10 -2.23
C SER A 108 12.60 -4.85 -0.89
N GLY A 109 13.00 -4.25 0.21
CA GLY A 109 12.88 -4.81 1.57
C GLY A 109 11.47 -4.72 2.18
N CYS A 110 10.47 -4.30 1.43
CA CYS A 110 9.10 -4.06 1.88
C CYS A 110 8.51 -5.25 2.67
N ALA A 111 8.13 -5.00 3.93
CA ALA A 111 7.57 -6.02 4.82
C ALA A 111 6.21 -6.54 4.32
N VAL A 112 5.37 -5.67 3.74
CA VAL A 112 4.08 -6.06 3.17
C VAL A 112 4.29 -7.03 2.00
N LYS A 113 5.22 -6.71 1.09
CA LYS A 113 5.55 -7.60 -0.03
C LYS A 113 6.05 -8.96 0.45
N LYS A 114 6.92 -8.99 1.45
CA LYS A 114 7.42 -10.24 2.03
C LYS A 114 6.29 -11.08 2.62
N ALA A 115 5.37 -10.48 3.38
CA ALA A 115 4.23 -11.18 3.95
C ALA A 115 3.36 -11.81 2.86
N ILE A 116 3.10 -11.09 1.77
CA ILE A 116 2.33 -11.61 0.63
C ILE A 116 3.04 -12.79 -0.03
N GLN A 117 4.35 -12.69 -0.27
CA GLN A 117 5.14 -13.73 -0.92
C GLN A 117 5.31 -14.98 -0.07
N GLU A 118 5.40 -14.82 1.25
CA GLU A 118 5.49 -15.94 2.21
C GLU A 118 4.15 -16.64 2.41
N GLY A 119 3.05 -15.96 2.10
CA GLY A 119 1.69 -16.44 2.29
C GLY A 119 1.11 -16.10 3.65
N ILE A 120 -0.22 -16.02 3.70
CA ILE A 120 -1.00 -15.67 4.89
C ILE A 120 -2.07 -16.72 5.08
N ASN A 121 -2.19 -17.25 6.28
CA ASN A 121 -3.25 -18.18 6.63
C ASN A 121 -4.48 -17.40 7.14
N PHE A 122 -5.65 -17.78 6.69
CA PHE A 122 -6.92 -17.18 7.09
C PHE A 122 -7.81 -18.22 7.73
N GLU A 123 -8.47 -17.84 8.79
CA GLU A 123 -9.50 -18.64 9.46
C GLU A 123 -10.69 -17.73 9.78
N VAL A 124 -11.90 -18.21 9.51
CA VAL A 124 -13.13 -17.47 9.78
C VAL A 124 -14.05 -18.31 10.64
N ASN A 125 -14.48 -17.75 11.77
CA ASN A 125 -15.36 -18.41 12.73
C ASN A 125 -16.59 -17.54 13.00
N VAL A 126 -17.66 -18.19 13.45
CA VAL A 126 -18.82 -17.51 14.03
C VAL A 126 -18.72 -17.65 15.55
N GLY A 127 -18.71 -16.54 16.23
CA GLY A 127 -18.63 -16.49 17.68
C GLY A 127 -19.93 -16.16 18.36
#